data_a478723cda3c05a53df03b98e5250727
#
_entry.id   a478723cda3c05a53df03b98e5250727
#
_cell.length_a   1.000
_cell.length_b   1.000
_cell.length_c   1.000
_cell.angle_alpha   90.00
_cell.angle_beta   90.00
_cell.angle_gamma   90.00
#
_symmetry.space_group_name_H-M   'P 1'
#
loop_
_entity.id
_entity.type
_entity.pdbx_description
1 polymer ?
#
loop_
_entity_poly.entity_id
_entity_poly.type
_entity_poly.pdbx_seq_one_letter_code
_entity_poly.pdbx_strand_id
1 'polypeptide(L)'
;MIYLVFLAYLLVTVLVEGAAIFILFRRRDYVYYSLLANLLTNPALNLLLLLSVNLFSEAAYYPTLLVTELAAVLIEAAVYCYLCGFKFPKSLALSTFLNLLSFAAGLILNYFIT
;
A
#
# COMPACT_ATOMS: atom_id res chain seq x y z
N MET A 1 -15.44 -14.64 -0.48
CA MET A 1 -15.79 -13.24 -0.76
C MET A 1 -14.73 -12.27 -0.26
N ILE A 2 -14.38 -12.33 1.04
CA ILE A 2 -13.42 -11.39 1.60
C ILE A 2 -12.03 -11.51 0.96
N TYR A 3 -11.61 -12.72 0.61
CA TYR A 3 -10.32 -12.92 -0.04
C TYR A 3 -10.28 -12.33 -1.45
N LEU A 4 -11.39 -12.40 -2.16
CA LEU A 4 -11.49 -11.77 -3.49
C LEU A 4 -11.42 -10.25 -3.40
N VAL A 5 -12.03 -9.67 -2.37
CA VAL A 5 -11.97 -8.23 -2.15
C VAL A 5 -10.52 -7.80 -1.84
N PHE A 6 -9.84 -8.53 -0.96
CA PHE A 6 -8.43 -8.24 -0.65
C PHE A 6 -7.55 -8.36 -1.88
N LEU A 7 -7.79 -9.39 -2.70
CA LEU A 7 -7.03 -9.58 -3.94
C LEU A 7 -7.28 -8.43 -4.92
N ALA A 8 -8.52 -7.98 -5.03
CA ALA A 8 -8.86 -6.87 -5.90
C ALA A 8 -8.17 -5.57 -5.45
N TYR A 9 -8.17 -5.29 -4.14
CA TYR A 9 -7.48 -4.11 -3.61
C TYR A 9 -5.97 -4.21 -3.81
N LEU A 10 -5.40 -5.39 -3.61
CA LEU A 10 -3.97 -5.59 -3.85
C LEU A 10 -3.62 -5.34 -5.33
N LEU A 11 -4.42 -5.89 -6.24
CA LEU A 11 -4.22 -5.67 -7.68
C LEU A 11 -4.29 -4.20 -8.04
N VAL A 12 -5.31 -3.49 -7.57
CA VAL A 12 -5.46 -2.06 -7.83
C VAL A 12 -4.26 -1.29 -7.29
N THR A 13 -3.85 -1.59 -6.06
CA THR A 13 -2.71 -0.93 -5.43
C THR A 13 -1.43 -1.14 -6.25
N VAL A 14 -1.16 -2.39 -6.63
CA VAL A 14 0.03 -2.74 -7.42
C VAL A 14 0.02 -2.01 -8.76
N LEU A 15 -1.13 -2.01 -9.45
CA LEU A 15 -1.23 -1.39 -10.76
C LEU A 15 -1.08 0.13 -10.67
N VAL A 16 -1.73 0.77 -9.70
CA VAL A 16 -1.67 2.23 -9.53
C VAL A 16 -0.26 2.67 -9.16
N GLU A 17 0.34 2.03 -8.17
CA GLU A 17 1.67 2.42 -7.72
C GLU A 17 2.73 2.10 -8.75
N GLY A 18 2.62 0.93 -9.41
CA GLY A 18 3.54 0.57 -10.47
C GLY A 18 3.46 1.52 -11.67
N ALA A 19 2.24 1.88 -12.08
CA ALA A 19 2.04 2.81 -13.16
C ALA A 19 2.60 4.20 -12.82
N ALA A 20 2.36 4.67 -11.59
CA ALA A 20 2.86 5.96 -11.14
C ALA A 20 4.40 5.99 -11.15
N ILE A 21 5.03 4.94 -10.66
CA ILE A 21 6.49 4.83 -10.66
C ILE A 21 7.04 4.80 -12.08
N PHE A 22 6.39 4.03 -12.96
CA PHE A 22 6.83 3.95 -14.36
C PHE A 22 6.73 5.31 -15.04
N ILE A 23 5.65 6.05 -14.79
CA ILE A 23 5.48 7.38 -15.37
C ILE A 23 6.53 8.35 -14.83
N LEU A 24 6.82 8.29 -13.52
CA LEU A 24 7.75 9.23 -12.89
C LEU A 24 9.21 8.94 -13.24
N PHE A 25 9.62 7.68 -13.27
CA PHE A 25 11.02 7.32 -13.40
C PHE A 25 11.34 6.59 -14.70
N ARG A 26 10.34 6.01 -15.34
CA ARG A 26 10.48 5.24 -16.59
C ARG A 26 11.49 4.11 -16.47
N ARG A 27 11.50 3.45 -15.31
CA ARG A 27 12.42 2.34 -15.02
C ARG A 27 11.61 1.12 -14.57
N ARG A 28 11.84 -0.02 -15.26
CA ARG A 28 11.13 -1.27 -14.95
C ARG A 28 11.57 -1.86 -13.63
N ASP A 29 12.82 -1.68 -13.24
CA ASP A 29 13.32 -2.19 -11.97
C ASP A 29 12.61 -1.50 -10.79
N TYR A 30 12.31 -0.21 -10.89
CA TYR A 30 11.57 0.50 -9.85
C TYR A 30 10.13 0.00 -9.74
N VAL A 31 9.50 -0.34 -10.88
CA VAL A 31 8.17 -0.96 -10.88
C VAL A 31 8.22 -2.30 -10.15
N TYR A 32 9.25 -3.09 -10.39
CA TYR A 32 9.44 -4.37 -9.72
C TYR A 32 9.62 -4.18 -8.21
N TYR A 33 10.39 -3.18 -7.79
CA TYR A 33 10.56 -2.88 -6.37
C TYR A 33 9.26 -2.45 -5.71
N SER A 34 8.43 -1.68 -6.44
CA SER A 34 7.10 -1.31 -5.96
C SER A 34 6.22 -2.56 -5.76
N LEU A 35 6.26 -3.48 -6.71
CA LEU A 35 5.55 -4.74 -6.60
C LEU A 35 5.98 -5.52 -5.36
N LEU A 36 7.29 -5.64 -5.14
CA LEU A 36 7.82 -6.33 -3.96
C LEU A 36 7.38 -5.66 -2.66
N ALA A 37 7.44 -4.33 -2.62
CA ALA A 37 7.02 -3.58 -1.44
C ALA A 37 5.55 -3.84 -1.12
N ASN A 38 4.70 -3.82 -2.15
CA ASN A 38 3.27 -4.06 -1.96
C ASN A 38 2.96 -5.49 -1.57
N LEU A 39 3.65 -6.47 -2.14
CA LEU A 39 3.47 -7.87 -1.76
C LEU A 39 3.91 -8.12 -0.33
N LEU A 40 4.88 -7.34 0.17
CA LEU A 40 5.32 -7.45 1.55
C LEU A 40 4.33 -6.80 2.51
N THR A 41 3.84 -5.61 2.18
CA THR A 41 3.07 -4.80 3.14
C THR A 41 1.58 -5.09 3.11
N ASN A 42 0.95 -5.16 1.93
CA ASN A 42 -0.51 -5.20 1.86
C ASN A 42 -1.14 -6.43 2.49
N PRO A 43 -0.70 -7.67 2.17
CA PRO A 43 -1.31 -8.85 2.80
C PRO A 43 -1.10 -8.88 4.31
N ALA A 44 0.10 -8.53 4.78
CA ALA A 44 0.42 -8.56 6.20
C ALA A 44 -0.41 -7.54 6.98
N LEU A 45 -0.51 -6.32 6.46
CA LEU A 45 -1.22 -5.24 7.16
C LEU A 45 -2.72 -5.43 7.09
N ASN A 46 -3.25 -5.97 5.98
CA ASN A 46 -4.67 -6.31 5.89
C ASN A 46 -5.04 -7.41 6.86
N LEU A 47 -4.16 -8.41 7.04
CA LEU A 47 -4.38 -9.47 8.02
C LEU A 47 -4.39 -8.90 9.44
N LEU A 48 -3.46 -7.99 9.76
CA LEU A 48 -3.44 -7.34 11.07
C LEU A 48 -4.72 -6.55 11.32
N LEU A 49 -5.20 -5.84 10.32
CA LEU A 49 -6.44 -5.08 10.43
C LEU A 49 -7.63 -6.00 10.71
N LEU A 50 -7.73 -7.10 9.99
CA LEU A 50 -8.80 -8.08 10.16
C LEU A 50 -8.75 -8.70 11.56
N LEU A 51 -7.56 -9.10 12.02
CA LEU A 51 -7.38 -9.67 13.36
C LEU A 51 -7.75 -8.67 14.44
N SER A 52 -7.39 -7.41 14.27
CA SER A 52 -7.69 -6.37 15.24
C SER A 52 -9.19 -6.18 15.41
N VAL A 53 -9.94 -6.15 14.31
CA VAL A 53 -11.39 -6.02 14.35
C VAL A 53 -12.01 -7.24 15.03
N ASN A 54 -11.53 -8.46 14.70
CA ASN A 54 -12.07 -9.69 15.29
C ASN A 54 -11.76 -9.83 16.78
N LEU A 55 -10.56 -9.41 17.21
CA LEU A 55 -10.14 -9.59 18.60
C LEU A 55 -10.66 -8.50 19.53
N PHE A 56 -10.77 -7.28 19.06
CA PHE A 56 -11.13 -6.15 19.91
C PHE A 56 -12.56 -5.65 19.67
N SER A 57 -12.87 -5.22 18.47
CA SER A 57 -14.20 -4.81 18.03
C SER A 57 -14.07 -3.98 16.75
N GLU A 58 -15.22 -3.62 16.17
CA GLU A 58 -15.24 -2.71 15.02
C GLU A 58 -14.68 -1.32 15.38
N ALA A 59 -14.72 -0.93 16.63
CA ALA A 59 -14.15 0.34 17.07
C ALA A 59 -12.64 0.41 16.87
N ALA A 60 -11.95 -0.74 16.79
CA ALA A 60 -10.51 -0.80 16.53
C ALA A 60 -10.17 -0.57 15.05
N TYR A 61 -11.15 -0.53 14.15
CA TYR A 61 -10.89 -0.49 12.72
C TYR A 61 -10.09 0.75 12.31
N TYR A 62 -10.60 1.94 12.65
CA TYR A 62 -9.94 3.18 12.20
C TYR A 62 -8.60 3.43 12.86
N PRO A 63 -8.44 3.24 14.19
CA PRO A 63 -7.12 3.36 14.79
C PRO A 63 -6.10 2.39 14.19
N THR A 64 -6.50 1.13 13.98
CA THR A 64 -5.62 0.13 13.39
C THR A 64 -5.31 0.46 11.93
N LEU A 65 -6.31 0.93 11.18
CA LEU A 65 -6.10 1.34 9.80
C LEU A 65 -5.07 2.45 9.72
N LEU A 66 -5.16 3.46 10.58
CA LEU A 66 -4.19 4.55 10.60
C LEU A 66 -2.78 4.04 10.89
N VAL A 67 -2.64 3.18 11.91
CA VAL A 67 -1.34 2.62 12.28
C VAL A 67 -0.77 1.78 11.14
N THR A 68 -1.59 0.94 10.51
CA THR A 68 -1.11 0.08 9.41
C THR A 68 -0.74 0.90 8.18
N GLU A 69 -1.48 1.97 7.87
CA GLU A 69 -1.13 2.85 6.76
C GLU A 69 0.20 3.57 7.00
N LEU A 70 0.43 4.05 8.23
CA LEU A 70 1.70 4.67 8.59
C LEU A 70 2.84 3.66 8.51
N ALA A 71 2.60 2.43 8.99
CA ALA A 71 3.60 1.36 8.91
C ALA A 71 3.92 1.04 7.44
N ALA A 72 2.92 0.96 6.58
CA ALA A 72 3.12 0.71 5.15
C ALA A 72 3.98 1.80 4.53
N VAL A 73 3.70 3.06 4.82
CA VAL A 73 4.47 4.18 4.29
C VAL A 73 5.94 4.06 4.69
N LEU A 74 6.20 3.77 5.97
CA LEU A 74 7.56 3.68 6.48
C LEU A 74 8.31 2.47 5.89
N ILE A 75 7.65 1.31 5.82
CA ILE A 75 8.26 0.10 5.26
C ILE A 75 8.58 0.30 3.78
N GLU A 76 7.64 0.85 3.02
CA GLU A 76 7.85 1.08 1.59
C GLU A 76 8.88 2.16 1.36
N ALA A 77 8.94 3.20 2.19
CA ALA A 77 10.00 4.20 2.12
C ALA A 77 11.37 3.55 2.32
N ALA A 78 11.48 2.63 3.28
CA ALA A 78 12.72 1.89 3.51
C ALA A 78 13.11 1.06 2.29
N VAL A 79 12.13 0.41 1.65
CA VAL A 79 12.37 -0.38 0.44
C VAL A 79 12.93 0.51 -0.68
N TYR A 80 12.31 1.66 -0.93
CA TYR A 80 12.77 2.57 -1.98
C TYR A 80 14.13 3.17 -1.64
N CYS A 81 14.36 3.48 -0.38
CA CYS A 81 15.66 3.99 0.06
C CYS A 81 16.76 2.96 -0.20
N TYR A 82 16.49 1.71 0.14
CA TYR A 82 17.50 0.64 0.05
C TYR A 82 17.70 0.16 -1.38
N LEU A 83 16.61 -0.09 -2.11
CA LEU A 83 16.68 -0.71 -3.44
C LEU A 83 16.89 0.30 -4.56
N CYS A 84 16.29 1.48 -4.46
CA CYS A 84 16.44 2.52 -5.47
C CYS A 84 17.61 3.45 -5.19
N GLY A 85 18.16 3.41 -3.98
CA GLY A 85 19.24 4.29 -3.60
C GLY A 85 18.82 5.72 -3.34
N PHE A 86 17.54 5.96 -3.13
CA PHE A 86 17.04 7.31 -2.85
C PHE A 86 17.39 7.72 -1.42
N LYS A 87 17.55 9.03 -1.20
CA LYS A 87 17.67 9.56 0.15
C LYS A 87 16.34 9.39 0.87
N PHE A 88 16.40 9.27 2.20
CA PHE A 88 15.21 8.98 3.00
C PHE A 88 14.07 9.98 2.79
N PRO A 89 14.31 11.32 2.78
CA PRO A 89 13.21 12.26 2.53
C PRO A 89 12.52 12.04 1.19
N LYS A 90 13.28 11.73 0.13
CA LYS A 90 12.71 11.43 -1.18
C LYS A 90 11.91 10.14 -1.16
N SER A 91 12.44 9.10 -0.50
CA SER A 91 11.76 7.82 -0.37
C SER A 91 10.47 7.96 0.42
N LEU A 92 10.49 8.73 1.49
CA LEU A 92 9.32 8.98 2.32
C LEU A 92 8.24 9.74 1.53
N ALA A 93 8.65 10.78 0.80
CA ALA A 93 7.72 11.54 -0.03
C ALA A 93 7.10 10.66 -1.12
N LEU A 94 7.91 9.85 -1.79
CA LEU A 94 7.43 8.94 -2.83
C LEU A 94 6.46 7.92 -2.25
N SER A 95 6.82 7.27 -1.14
CA SER A 95 5.97 6.29 -0.48
C SER A 95 4.64 6.90 -0.05
N THR A 96 4.67 8.08 0.55
CA THR A 96 3.45 8.79 0.97
C THR A 96 2.56 9.08 -0.23
N PHE A 97 3.14 9.60 -1.31
CA PHE A 97 2.40 9.92 -2.53
C PHE A 97 1.75 8.67 -3.13
N LEU A 98 2.51 7.58 -3.25
CA LEU A 98 2.00 6.34 -3.83
C LEU A 98 0.90 5.72 -2.97
N ASN A 99 1.06 5.77 -1.64
CA ASN A 99 0.03 5.25 -0.75
C ASN A 99 -1.25 6.09 -0.79
N LEU A 100 -1.12 7.41 -0.92
CA LEU A 100 -2.30 8.25 -1.10
C LEU A 100 -3.02 7.97 -2.42
N LEU A 101 -2.27 7.74 -3.50
CA LEU A 101 -2.86 7.37 -4.79
C LEU A 101 -3.58 6.04 -4.71
N SER A 102 -2.96 5.03 -4.12
CA SER A 102 -3.57 3.71 -4.02
C SER A 102 -4.77 3.71 -3.08
N PHE A 103 -4.71 4.49 -2.01
CA PHE A 103 -5.85 4.66 -1.11
C PHE A 103 -7.03 5.30 -1.83
N ALA A 104 -6.79 6.35 -2.61
CA ALA A 104 -7.83 6.98 -3.41
C ALA A 104 -8.43 6.01 -4.43
N ALA A 105 -7.58 5.23 -5.10
CA ALA A 105 -8.02 4.21 -6.05
C ALA A 105 -8.86 3.14 -5.35
N GLY A 106 -8.46 2.74 -4.13
CA GLY A 106 -9.22 1.80 -3.32
C GLY A 106 -10.59 2.32 -2.94
N LEU A 107 -10.70 3.61 -2.60
CA LEU A 107 -11.99 4.22 -2.31
C LEU A 107 -12.91 4.22 -3.54
N ILE A 108 -12.35 4.51 -4.72
CA ILE A 108 -13.10 4.47 -5.97
C ILE A 108 -13.57 3.05 -6.25
N LEU A 109 -12.70 2.06 -6.08
CA LEU A 109 -13.05 0.66 -6.27
C LEU A 109 -14.16 0.25 -5.32
N ASN A 110 -14.07 0.65 -4.05
CA ASN A 110 -15.08 0.34 -3.06
C ASN A 110 -16.43 0.92 -3.45
N TYR A 111 -16.44 2.12 -4.01
CA TYR A 111 -17.67 2.75 -4.50
C TYR A 111 -18.35 1.89 -5.57
N PHE A 112 -17.58 1.33 -6.49
CA PHE A 112 -18.13 0.51 -7.57
C PHE A 112 -18.51 -0.90 -7.11
N ILE A 113 -17.86 -1.44 -6.09
CA ILE A 113 -18.17 -2.79 -5.58
C ILE A 113 -19.42 -2.77 -4.70
N THR A 114 -19.58 -1.74 -3.88
CA THR A 114 -20.72 -1.63 -2.98
C THR A 114 -21.85 -0.84 -3.61
#